data_6ac6b2837e1a891147e8cd5c794bbe14
#
_entry.id   6ac6b2837e1a891147e8cd5c794bbe14
#
_cell.length_a   1.000
_cell.length_b   1.000
_cell.length_c   1.000
_cell.angle_alpha   90.00
_cell.angle_beta   90.00
_cell.angle_gamma   90.00
#
_symmetry.space_group_name_H-M   'P 1'
#
loop_
_entity.id
_entity.type
_entity.pdbx_description
1 polymer ?
#
loop_
_entity_poly.entity_id
_entity_poly.type
_entity_poly.pdbx_seq_one_letter_code
_entity_poly.pdbx_strand_id
1 'polypeptide(L)'
;MNHSRRALAALLLAVHAIIAGCSVGGPQPSSDLVITFLPPAQARDLPADRPFAEGRPGENGETILRPVSVGVDDGASYRFSLGHCGLLSPVDVDGAFWDPVDAVDGAGRVIDLRTDDEMINQTAGVIIVIGDEALFRTGGGATVRFDRHAGEKAFPGCD
;
A
#
# COMPACT_ATOMS: atom_id res chain seq x y z
N MET A 1 -90.03 -12.26 -7.29
CA MET A 1 -89.08 -13.37 -7.53
C MET A 1 -87.75 -12.77 -7.89
N ASN A 2 -86.89 -12.65 -6.95
CA ASN A 2 -85.49 -12.32 -7.26
C ASN A 2 -84.59 -12.50 -6.01
N HIS A 3 -83.75 -13.48 -6.07
CA HIS A 3 -82.91 -13.89 -4.98
C HIS A 3 -81.57 -13.01 -4.98
N SER A 4 -81.44 -12.27 -3.90
CA SER A 4 -80.19 -11.57 -3.59
C SER A 4 -79.12 -12.56 -3.16
N ARG A 5 -78.02 -12.64 -3.81
CA ARG A 5 -76.81 -13.32 -3.34
C ARG A 5 -75.87 -12.29 -2.78
N ARG A 6 -75.65 -12.30 -1.47
CA ARG A 6 -74.70 -11.54 -0.74
C ARG A 6 -73.32 -12.21 -0.91
N ALA A 7 -72.35 -11.50 -1.53
CA ALA A 7 -71.00 -11.92 -1.57
C ALA A 7 -70.24 -11.30 -0.34
N LEU A 8 -69.78 -12.18 0.54
CA LEU A 8 -68.88 -11.81 1.61
C LEU A 8 -67.49 -11.57 1.01
N ALA A 9 -66.99 -10.33 1.10
CA ALA A 9 -65.58 -10.01 0.85
C ALA A 9 -64.77 -10.26 2.13
N ALA A 10 -63.94 -11.28 2.14
CA ALA A 10 -62.99 -11.56 3.19
C ALA A 10 -61.78 -10.62 3.03
N LEU A 11 -61.61 -9.71 3.98
CA LEU A 11 -60.49 -8.80 4.07
C LEU A 11 -59.30 -9.53 4.71
N LEU A 12 -58.33 -9.97 3.92
CA LEU A 12 -57.07 -10.52 4.38
C LEU A 12 -56.12 -9.36 4.72
N LEU A 13 -55.98 -9.06 6.01
CA LEU A 13 -54.97 -8.19 6.54
C LEU A 13 -53.60 -8.92 6.50
N ALA A 14 -52.77 -8.60 5.51
CA ALA A 14 -51.37 -9.03 5.48
C ALA A 14 -50.54 -8.14 6.43
N VAL A 15 -50.22 -8.67 7.59
CA VAL A 15 -49.28 -8.08 8.52
C VAL A 15 -47.87 -8.26 7.94
N HIS A 16 -47.28 -7.21 7.34
CA HIS A 16 -45.89 -7.21 6.96
C HIS A 16 -45.05 -6.87 8.21
N ALA A 17 -44.46 -7.90 8.81
CA ALA A 17 -43.42 -7.71 9.80
C ALA A 17 -42.17 -7.20 9.09
N ILE A 18 -41.87 -5.89 9.23
CA ILE A 18 -40.60 -5.32 8.82
C ILE A 18 -39.58 -5.77 9.86
N ILE A 19 -38.84 -6.84 9.54
CA ILE A 19 -37.62 -7.20 10.29
C ILE A 19 -36.54 -6.19 9.86
N ALA A 20 -36.36 -5.14 10.67
CA ALA A 20 -35.18 -4.27 10.60
C ALA A 20 -33.96 -5.12 11.03
N GLY A 21 -33.38 -5.83 10.09
CA GLY A 21 -32.12 -6.50 10.27
C GLY A 21 -31.03 -5.42 10.44
N CYS A 22 -30.60 -5.20 11.67
CA CYS A 22 -29.31 -4.53 11.93
C CYS A 22 -28.22 -5.40 11.32
N SER A 23 -27.79 -5.06 10.11
CA SER A 23 -26.53 -5.55 9.57
C SER A 23 -25.43 -5.00 10.46
N VAL A 24 -24.96 -5.79 11.40
CA VAL A 24 -23.66 -5.57 12.02
C VAL A 24 -22.68 -5.70 10.87
N GLY A 25 -22.22 -4.54 10.35
CA GLY A 25 -21.15 -4.48 9.35
C GLY A 25 -19.90 -5.06 9.99
N GLY A 26 -19.69 -6.37 9.81
CA GLY A 26 -18.38 -6.95 10.02
C GLY A 26 -17.40 -6.27 9.05
N PRO A 27 -16.11 -6.21 9.39
CA PRO A 27 -15.11 -5.69 8.47
C PRO A 27 -15.27 -6.44 7.14
N GLN A 28 -15.67 -5.70 6.08
CA GLN A 28 -15.66 -6.26 4.75
C GLN A 28 -14.22 -6.71 4.50
N PRO A 29 -14.00 -7.95 4.03
CA PRO A 29 -12.67 -8.32 3.57
C PRO A 29 -12.29 -7.28 2.51
N SER A 30 -11.20 -6.58 2.77
CA SER A 30 -10.56 -5.71 1.80
C SER A 30 -10.45 -6.54 0.52
N SER A 31 -10.95 -6.03 -0.59
CA SER A 31 -10.77 -6.67 -1.87
C SER A 31 -9.27 -6.86 -2.02
N ASP A 32 -8.79 -8.10 -1.95
CA ASP A 32 -7.38 -8.39 -2.14
C ASP A 32 -7.01 -7.87 -3.52
N LEU A 33 -6.40 -6.70 -3.56
CA LEU A 33 -5.83 -6.14 -4.78
C LEU A 33 -4.74 -7.12 -5.21
N VAL A 34 -5.03 -7.93 -6.20
CA VAL A 34 -4.02 -8.78 -6.83
C VAL A 34 -3.06 -7.87 -7.57
N ILE A 35 -2.01 -7.44 -6.87
CA ILE A 35 -0.97 -6.61 -7.45
C ILE A 35 -0.07 -7.50 -8.28
N THR A 36 0.01 -7.19 -9.57
CA THR A 36 0.90 -7.89 -10.49
C THR A 36 2.11 -7.02 -10.79
N PHE A 37 3.27 -7.44 -10.30
CA PHE A 37 4.54 -6.81 -10.68
C PHE A 37 4.88 -7.12 -12.13
N LEU A 38 5.16 -6.08 -12.89
CA LEU A 38 5.74 -6.26 -14.21
C LEU A 38 7.20 -6.74 -14.08
N PRO A 39 7.69 -7.56 -15.02
CA PRO A 39 9.13 -7.84 -15.11
C PRO A 39 9.93 -6.52 -15.24
N PRO A 40 11.16 -6.43 -14.68
CA PRO A 40 11.95 -5.19 -14.75
C PRO A 40 12.13 -4.62 -16.17
N ALA A 41 12.19 -5.48 -17.18
CA ALA A 41 12.28 -5.05 -18.58
C ALA A 41 11.03 -4.33 -19.10
N GLN A 42 9.87 -4.51 -18.47
CA GLN A 42 8.59 -3.90 -18.82
C GLN A 42 8.19 -2.77 -17.85
N ALA A 43 8.88 -2.66 -16.72
CA ALA A 43 8.68 -1.58 -15.78
C ALA A 43 9.21 -0.26 -16.37
N ARG A 44 8.57 0.86 -16.02
CA ARG A 44 8.98 2.19 -16.42
C ARG A 44 10.25 2.61 -15.68
N ASP A 45 10.98 3.57 -16.21
CA ASP A 45 11.94 4.32 -15.41
C ASP A 45 11.19 5.35 -14.56
N LEU A 46 11.69 5.62 -13.38
CA LEU A 46 11.19 6.74 -12.59
C LEU A 46 11.45 8.04 -13.38
N PRO A 47 10.50 9.01 -13.36
CA PRO A 47 10.69 10.29 -14.03
C PRO A 47 12.00 10.94 -13.59
N ALA A 48 12.81 11.42 -14.55
CA ALA A 48 14.11 12.03 -14.26
C ALA A 48 13.97 13.35 -13.48
N ASP A 49 12.83 14.02 -13.64
CA ASP A 49 12.48 15.28 -12.99
C ASP A 49 11.58 15.09 -11.76
N ARG A 50 11.44 13.83 -11.28
CA ARG A 50 10.66 13.58 -10.07
C ARG A 50 11.26 14.36 -8.90
N PRO A 51 10.42 14.87 -7.98
CA PRO A 51 10.91 15.50 -6.79
C PRO A 51 11.64 14.49 -5.90
N PHE A 52 12.63 15.00 -5.15
CA PHE A 52 13.26 14.26 -4.08
C PHE A 52 12.95 14.96 -2.77
N ALA A 53 12.94 14.22 -1.68
CA ALA A 53 12.81 14.79 -0.37
C ALA A 53 13.97 15.75 -0.07
N GLU A 54 13.66 16.86 0.59
CA GLU A 54 14.67 17.85 0.98
C GLU A 54 15.34 17.46 2.29
N GLY A 55 16.66 17.49 2.33
CA GLY A 55 17.46 17.18 3.51
C GLY A 55 17.99 18.46 4.18
N ARG A 56 18.01 18.48 5.52
CA ARG A 56 18.70 19.48 6.33
C ARG A 56 19.46 18.82 7.47
N PRO A 57 20.57 19.39 7.93
CA PRO A 57 21.25 18.87 9.11
C PRO A 57 20.35 18.93 10.36
N GLY A 58 20.37 17.89 11.16
CA GLY A 58 19.82 17.88 12.51
C GLY A 58 20.86 18.27 13.56
N GLU A 59 20.43 18.37 14.82
CA GLU A 59 21.27 18.86 15.92
C GLU A 59 22.33 17.84 16.35
N ASN A 60 22.07 16.56 16.15
CA ASN A 60 22.97 15.47 16.62
C ASN A 60 23.73 14.80 15.46
N GLY A 61 23.81 15.46 14.29
CA GLY A 61 24.51 14.94 13.12
C GLY A 61 23.66 14.08 12.19
N GLU A 62 22.40 13.85 12.54
CA GLU A 62 21.43 13.19 11.67
C GLU A 62 21.04 14.09 10.49
N THR A 63 20.53 13.49 9.44
CA THR A 63 19.85 14.22 8.36
C THR A 63 18.35 14.20 8.60
N ILE A 64 17.74 15.37 8.76
CA ILE A 64 16.29 15.51 8.81
C ILE A 64 15.78 15.66 7.38
N LEU A 65 14.94 14.76 6.95
CA LEU A 65 14.35 14.76 5.62
C LEU A 65 12.89 15.21 5.68
N ARG A 66 12.51 16.05 4.73
CA ARG A 66 11.17 16.59 4.58
C ARG A 66 10.57 16.14 3.25
N PRO A 67 9.36 15.53 3.24
CA PRO A 67 8.67 15.20 2.00
C PRO A 67 8.28 16.48 1.24
N VAL A 68 8.37 16.45 -0.09
CA VAL A 68 8.08 17.62 -0.94
C VAL A 68 6.82 17.43 -1.78
N SER A 69 6.62 16.29 -2.41
CA SER A 69 5.40 16.01 -3.18
C SER A 69 5.35 14.57 -3.67
N VAL A 70 4.21 14.21 -4.27
CA VAL A 70 4.03 12.94 -4.99
C VAL A 70 4.43 13.14 -6.45
N GLY A 71 5.29 12.28 -6.98
CA GLY A 71 5.85 12.43 -8.34
C GLY A 71 5.69 11.23 -9.26
N VAL A 72 5.00 10.17 -8.85
CA VAL A 72 4.81 8.96 -9.68
C VAL A 72 3.34 8.63 -9.89
N ASP A 73 3.04 7.96 -11.00
CA ASP A 73 1.69 7.48 -11.31
C ASP A 73 1.31 6.35 -10.37
N ASP A 74 0.16 6.47 -9.76
CA ASP A 74 -0.43 5.47 -8.87
C ASP A 74 -0.70 4.15 -9.60
N GLY A 75 -0.28 3.03 -9.01
CA GLY A 75 -0.43 1.69 -9.58
C GLY A 75 0.52 1.33 -10.73
N ALA A 76 1.39 2.24 -11.17
CA ALA A 76 2.39 1.93 -12.18
C ALA A 76 3.61 1.22 -11.58
N SER A 77 4.23 0.33 -12.37
CA SER A 77 5.46 -0.37 -11.98
C SER A 77 6.67 0.40 -12.47
N TYR A 78 7.58 0.72 -11.55
CA TYR A 78 8.82 1.43 -11.84
C TYR A 78 10.05 0.61 -11.49
N ARG A 79 11.11 0.69 -12.31
CA ARG A 79 12.43 0.21 -11.91
C ARG A 79 12.93 1.03 -10.73
N PHE A 80 13.36 0.37 -9.70
CA PHE A 80 13.83 1.00 -8.47
C PHE A 80 15.03 0.25 -7.90
N SER A 81 15.87 0.94 -7.18
CA SER A 81 16.97 0.33 -6.44
C SER A 81 17.02 0.91 -5.04
N LEU A 82 17.05 0.05 -4.04
CA LEU A 82 17.42 0.45 -2.69
C LEU A 82 18.83 1.04 -2.72
N GLY A 83 19.08 2.02 -1.87
CA GLY A 83 20.38 2.65 -1.72
C GLY A 83 21.47 1.72 -1.17
N HIS A 84 22.65 2.26 -0.94
CA HIS A 84 23.85 1.54 -0.46
C HIS A 84 23.59 0.72 0.82
N CYS A 85 22.82 1.24 1.76
CA CYS A 85 22.47 0.55 3.01
C CYS A 85 21.08 -0.09 2.97
N GLY A 86 20.58 -0.40 1.81
CA GLY A 86 19.28 -1.06 1.67
C GLY A 86 18.16 -0.28 2.36
N LEU A 87 17.35 -0.97 3.17
CA LEU A 87 16.25 -0.41 3.94
C LEU A 87 16.69 0.42 5.16
N LEU A 88 17.97 0.41 5.51
CA LEU A 88 18.54 1.29 6.55
C LEU A 88 18.71 2.73 6.02
N SER A 89 18.74 2.90 4.71
CA SER A 89 18.70 4.20 4.04
C SER A 89 17.27 4.70 3.87
N PRO A 90 17.11 6.03 3.67
CA PRO A 90 15.82 6.58 3.28
C PRO A 90 15.33 5.96 1.96
N VAL A 91 14.10 5.45 1.97
CA VAL A 91 13.43 5.02 0.74
C VAL A 91 12.60 6.18 0.24
N ASP A 92 13.03 6.79 -0.85
CA ASP A 92 12.36 7.91 -1.53
C ASP A 92 12.09 7.54 -2.99
N VAL A 93 10.82 7.40 -3.31
CA VAL A 93 10.36 7.03 -4.65
C VAL A 93 9.81 8.25 -5.39
N ASP A 94 9.11 9.11 -4.68
CA ASP A 94 8.26 10.16 -5.23
C ASP A 94 8.34 11.51 -4.50
N GLY A 95 9.40 11.72 -3.73
CA GLY A 95 9.57 12.91 -2.89
C GLY A 95 8.94 12.80 -1.51
N ALA A 96 8.44 11.61 -1.16
CA ALA A 96 8.01 11.23 0.17
C ALA A 96 8.85 10.06 0.67
N PHE A 97 8.83 9.83 1.99
CA PHE A 97 9.51 8.67 2.58
C PHE A 97 8.57 7.51 2.72
N TRP A 98 9.15 6.33 2.65
CA TRP A 98 8.46 5.07 2.77
C TRP A 98 9.09 4.24 3.88
N ASP A 99 8.29 3.90 4.88
CA ASP A 99 8.72 3.08 6.02
C ASP A 99 8.50 1.60 5.70
N PRO A 100 9.54 0.76 5.77
CA PRO A 100 9.36 -0.66 5.58
C PRO A 100 8.56 -1.26 6.75
N VAL A 101 7.53 -2.02 6.43
CA VAL A 101 6.60 -2.63 7.40
C VAL A 101 6.90 -4.11 7.58
N ASP A 102 6.92 -4.84 6.48
CA ASP A 102 7.20 -6.27 6.44
C ASP A 102 7.80 -6.67 5.08
N ALA A 103 8.41 -7.85 5.05
CA ALA A 103 8.87 -8.47 3.83
C ALA A 103 8.65 -9.98 3.84
N VAL A 104 8.45 -10.55 2.64
CA VAL A 104 8.37 -11.98 2.42
C VAL A 104 9.25 -12.40 1.26
N ASP A 105 9.82 -13.59 1.33
CA ASP A 105 10.56 -14.17 0.21
C ASP A 105 9.62 -14.67 -0.91
N GLY A 106 10.20 -15.16 -2.00
CA GLY A 106 9.43 -15.70 -3.13
C GLY A 106 8.55 -16.93 -2.80
N ALA A 107 8.75 -17.54 -1.62
CA ALA A 107 7.93 -18.63 -1.10
C ALA A 107 6.91 -18.15 -0.03
N GLY A 108 6.84 -16.85 0.24
CA GLY A 108 5.92 -16.25 1.20
C GLY A 108 6.38 -16.34 2.67
N ARG A 109 7.66 -16.67 2.93
CA ARG A 109 8.20 -16.70 4.28
C ARG A 109 8.64 -15.30 4.69
N VAL A 110 8.37 -14.93 5.94
CA VAL A 110 8.78 -13.64 6.51
C VAL A 110 10.30 -13.49 6.51
N ILE A 111 10.76 -12.33 6.05
CA ILE A 111 12.17 -11.93 6.02
C ILE A 111 12.42 -10.89 7.12
N ASP A 112 13.56 -11.00 7.80
CA ASP A 112 14.01 -9.97 8.73
C ASP A 112 14.58 -8.77 7.96
N LEU A 113 13.89 -7.63 8.05
CA LEU A 113 14.24 -6.40 7.34
C LEU A 113 15.61 -5.81 7.73
N ARG A 114 16.20 -6.25 8.86
CA ARG A 114 17.42 -5.67 9.41
C ARG A 114 18.65 -6.54 9.22
N THR A 115 18.48 -7.79 8.88
CA THR A 115 19.58 -8.78 8.83
C THR A 115 19.66 -9.53 7.51
N ASP A 116 18.62 -9.48 6.69
CA ASP A 116 18.62 -10.11 5.37
C ASP A 116 19.48 -9.33 4.37
N ASP A 117 20.37 -10.01 3.67
CA ASP A 117 21.33 -9.39 2.76
C ASP A 117 20.70 -8.57 1.64
N GLU A 118 19.55 -8.98 1.11
CA GLU A 118 18.83 -8.20 0.10
C GLU A 118 18.18 -6.94 0.69
N MET A 119 17.87 -6.96 1.99
CA MET A 119 17.21 -5.84 2.67
C MET A 119 18.19 -4.78 3.15
N ILE A 120 19.41 -5.14 3.52
CA ILE A 120 20.42 -4.21 4.09
C ILE A 120 21.50 -3.77 3.10
N ASN A 121 21.43 -4.22 1.85
CA ASN A 121 22.38 -3.85 0.79
C ASN A 121 21.67 -3.20 -0.39
N GLN A 122 22.47 -2.68 -1.31
CA GLN A 122 21.96 -2.15 -2.57
C GLN A 122 21.29 -3.26 -3.37
N THR A 123 19.99 -3.14 -3.59
CA THR A 123 19.21 -4.17 -4.28
C THR A 123 18.30 -3.54 -5.32
N ALA A 124 18.39 -4.02 -6.56
CA ALA A 124 17.55 -3.59 -7.67
C ALA A 124 16.26 -4.41 -7.74
N GLY A 125 15.19 -3.77 -8.20
CA GLY A 125 13.89 -4.41 -8.35
C GLY A 125 12.85 -3.54 -9.04
N VAL A 126 11.59 -3.80 -8.73
CA VAL A 126 10.45 -3.05 -9.22
C VAL A 126 9.61 -2.58 -8.05
N ILE A 127 9.22 -1.30 -8.06
CA ILE A 127 8.34 -0.72 -7.05
C ILE A 127 7.02 -0.28 -7.68
N ILE A 128 5.95 -0.41 -6.91
CA ILE A 128 4.60 0.06 -7.25
C ILE A 128 4.13 0.89 -6.06
N VAL A 129 3.64 2.09 -6.33
CA VAL A 129 3.01 2.97 -5.31
C VAL A 129 1.50 2.90 -5.51
N ILE A 130 0.73 2.71 -4.43
CA ILE A 130 -0.73 2.65 -4.44
C ILE A 130 -1.24 3.43 -3.24
N GLY A 131 -1.63 4.68 -3.44
CA GLY A 131 -2.03 5.57 -2.35
C GLY A 131 -0.92 5.76 -1.33
N ASP A 132 -1.16 5.36 -0.10
CA ASP A 132 -0.20 5.46 1.01
C ASP A 132 0.58 4.15 1.27
N GLU A 133 0.50 3.19 0.37
CA GLU A 133 1.28 1.96 0.38
C GLU A 133 2.22 1.89 -0.82
N ALA A 134 3.39 1.27 -0.65
CA ALA A 134 4.25 0.89 -1.75
C ALA A 134 4.71 -0.57 -1.58
N LEU A 135 4.90 -1.24 -2.71
CA LEU A 135 5.40 -2.60 -2.76
C LEU A 135 6.65 -2.64 -3.63
N PHE A 136 7.74 -3.12 -3.08
CA PHE A 136 8.99 -3.32 -3.80
C PHE A 136 9.31 -4.81 -3.91
N ARG A 137 9.51 -5.28 -5.13
CA ARG A 137 9.92 -6.64 -5.40
C ARG A 137 11.36 -6.65 -5.88
N THR A 138 12.23 -7.36 -5.16
CA THR A 138 13.64 -7.52 -5.51
C THR A 138 13.82 -8.43 -6.73
N GLY A 139 15.00 -8.37 -7.33
CA GLY A 139 15.41 -9.32 -8.38
C GLY A 139 15.43 -10.77 -7.91
N GLY A 140 15.67 -11.02 -6.63
CA GLY A 140 15.62 -12.34 -5.99
C GLY A 140 14.21 -12.84 -5.70
N GLY A 141 13.20 -11.97 -5.84
CA GLY A 141 11.79 -12.32 -5.67
C GLY A 141 11.22 -12.01 -4.30
N ALA A 142 12.00 -11.45 -3.37
CA ALA A 142 11.47 -10.94 -2.11
C ALA A 142 10.57 -9.74 -2.37
N THR A 143 9.53 -9.59 -1.55
CA THR A 143 8.60 -8.46 -1.63
C THR A 143 8.57 -7.74 -0.30
N VAL A 144 8.82 -6.43 -0.33
CA VAL A 144 8.75 -5.52 0.83
C VAL A 144 7.52 -4.65 0.70
N ARG A 145 6.77 -4.54 1.77
CA ARG A 145 5.67 -3.58 1.90
C ARG A 145 6.14 -2.36 2.68
N PHE A 146 5.74 -1.22 2.21
CA PHE A 146 6.02 0.07 2.84
C PHE A 146 4.72 0.82 3.09
N ASP A 147 4.71 1.60 4.15
CA ASP A 147 3.71 2.63 4.41
C ASP A 147 4.35 4.01 4.16
N ARG A 148 3.56 4.97 3.67
CA ARG A 148 4.01 6.34 3.49
C ARG A 148 4.28 6.99 4.84
N HIS A 149 5.49 7.50 5.03
CA HIS A 149 5.86 8.20 6.26
C HIS A 149 5.18 9.58 6.32
N ALA A 150 4.57 9.89 7.46
CA ALA A 150 3.95 11.19 7.67
C ALA A 150 4.96 12.19 8.26
N GLY A 151 5.17 13.32 7.56
CA GLY A 151 5.98 14.43 8.05
C GLY A 151 7.49 14.23 7.88
N GLU A 152 8.28 14.98 8.66
CA GLU A 152 9.73 14.91 8.66
C GLU A 152 10.25 13.64 9.32
N LYS A 153 11.35 13.12 8.83
CA LYS A 153 12.01 11.93 9.36
C LYS A 153 13.51 12.16 9.55
N ALA A 154 14.01 11.75 10.72
CA ALA A 154 15.43 11.78 11.02
C ALA A 154 16.10 10.48 10.59
N PHE A 155 17.24 10.61 9.89
CA PHE A 155 18.11 9.49 9.53
C PHE A 155 19.48 9.69 10.14
N PRO A 156 19.94 8.75 10.97
CA PRO A 156 21.26 8.85 11.61
C PRO A 156 22.42 8.66 10.64
N GLY A 157 22.14 8.30 9.41
CA GLY A 157 23.12 7.83 8.45
C GLY A 157 23.30 6.32 8.54
N CYS A 158 23.95 5.75 7.56
CA CYS A 158 24.45 4.38 7.62
C CYS A 158 25.98 4.44 7.39
N ASP A 159 26.73 3.92 8.33
CA ASP A 159 28.19 3.81 8.30
C ASP A 159 28.63 2.60 7.48
#